data_adf7ddbd7311518eca365f34e55bd36f
#
_entry.id   adf7ddbd7311518eca365f34e55bd36f
#
_cell.length_a   1.000
_cell.length_b   1.000
_cell.length_c   1.000
_cell.angle_alpha   90.00
_cell.angle_beta   90.00
_cell.angle_gamma   90.00
#
_symmetry.space_group_name_H-M   'P 1'
#
loop_
_entity.id
_entity.type
_entity.pdbx_description
1 polymer ?
#
loop_
_entity_poly.entity_id
_entity_poly.type
_entity_poly.pdbx_seq_one_letter_code
_entity_poly.pdbx_strand_id
1 'polypeptide(L)'
;YGSDKPDIRFEMKIVDLTTMAGETGFSVFRDAVAQGGVVKCLRVQGGLELTRKEIDQYTELARTYGLKGLAYIQITAEGPKSSLVKHFNESELKEIIRISAAQPGDILFFGAGGFESVCNALGQVRLACADRFGLRNRDQLAYLWVTDFPLFESDPISGSLAAAHHPFTAPRDDQFENLDRHPEKTIAKAYDIILNGYELGGGSIRIHDQKLQSRIFELLRISPEDAQNRFGHLLEAFEFGAPPHGGLAIGVERLLMIFRDEPNIREVMAFPKDSRAKDLMLGAPSSVPAETIEELGLAIKQTN
;
A
#
# COMPACT_ATOMS: atom_id res chain seq x y z
N TYR A 1 10.11 -0.71 -2.20
CA TYR A 1 9.72 0.61 -2.70
C TYR A 1 8.83 1.39 -1.71
N GLY A 2 8.30 0.76 -0.67
CA GLY A 2 7.50 1.38 0.39
C GLY A 2 6.01 1.56 0.06
N SER A 3 5.50 0.90 -0.99
CA SER A 3 4.10 0.97 -1.42
C SER A 3 3.73 -0.30 -2.19
N ASP A 4 2.47 -0.66 -2.19
CA ASP A 4 1.85 -1.64 -3.09
C ASP A 4 1.65 -1.10 -4.52
N LYS A 5 1.90 0.19 -4.75
CA LYS A 5 1.79 0.89 -6.04
C LYS A 5 3.11 1.58 -6.39
N PRO A 6 4.24 0.82 -6.53
CA PRO A 6 5.54 1.43 -6.70
C PRO A 6 5.70 2.05 -8.08
N ASP A 7 6.30 3.25 -8.11
CA ASP A 7 6.84 3.82 -9.33
C ASP A 7 8.24 3.25 -9.56
N ILE A 8 8.42 2.47 -10.61
CA ILE A 8 9.68 1.81 -10.94
C ILE A 8 10.45 2.46 -12.09
N ARG A 9 10.08 3.68 -12.51
CA ARG A 9 10.83 4.44 -13.52
C ARG A 9 12.23 4.82 -13.05
N PHE A 10 12.49 4.71 -11.77
CA PHE A 10 13.78 4.99 -11.14
C PHE A 10 14.07 3.95 -10.06
N GLU A 11 15.34 3.69 -9.79
CA GLU A 11 15.76 2.78 -8.74
C GLU A 11 15.42 3.32 -7.34
N MET A 12 16.27 3.51 -6.41
CA MET A 12 16.01 3.88 -5.01
C MET A 12 15.18 2.85 -4.24
N LYS A 13 15.63 1.61 -4.24
CA LYS A 13 15.01 0.57 -3.41
C LYS A 13 15.25 0.84 -1.94
N ILE A 14 14.21 0.64 -1.14
CA ILE A 14 14.33 0.64 0.32
C ILE A 14 14.94 -0.70 0.73
N VAL A 15 16.05 -0.67 1.46
CA VAL A 15 16.74 -1.85 1.96
C VAL A 15 16.45 -2.10 3.43
N ASP A 16 16.41 -3.36 3.82
CA ASP A 16 16.15 -3.79 5.19
C ASP A 16 17.45 -3.84 5.99
N LEU A 17 17.48 -3.20 7.14
CA LEU A 17 18.58 -3.20 8.09
C LEU A 17 18.18 -3.80 9.45
N THR A 18 16.97 -4.34 9.57
CA THR A 18 16.37 -4.75 10.84
C THR A 18 17.27 -5.70 11.63
N THR A 19 17.81 -6.73 10.97
CA THR A 19 18.67 -7.72 11.65
C THR A 19 19.92 -7.08 12.27
N MET A 20 20.65 -6.28 11.50
CA MET A 20 21.85 -5.62 12.03
C MET A 20 21.52 -4.52 13.03
N ALA A 21 20.39 -3.83 12.84
CA ALA A 21 19.97 -2.69 13.67
C ALA A 21 19.65 -3.09 15.11
N GLY A 22 19.23 -4.34 15.35
CA GLY A 22 18.98 -4.88 16.69
C GLY A 22 20.22 -5.00 17.56
N GLU A 23 21.39 -5.04 16.97
CA GLU A 23 22.68 -5.21 17.64
C GLU A 23 23.50 -3.92 17.72
N THR A 24 23.04 -2.82 17.11
CA THR A 24 23.80 -1.54 17.06
C THR A 24 23.80 -0.78 18.38
N GLY A 25 24.80 0.09 18.53
CA GLY A 25 24.88 1.03 19.66
C GLY A 25 23.81 2.14 19.64
N PHE A 26 23.10 2.34 18.51
CA PHE A 26 22.08 3.37 18.39
C PHE A 26 20.74 2.91 18.97
N SER A 27 20.39 3.42 20.16
CA SER A 27 19.24 2.96 20.95
C SER A 27 17.92 3.04 20.17
N VAL A 28 17.70 4.10 19.36
CA VAL A 28 16.47 4.26 18.58
C VAL A 28 16.20 3.07 17.64
N PHE A 29 17.24 2.53 17.01
CA PHE A 29 17.13 1.38 16.13
C PHE A 29 16.90 0.10 16.93
N ARG A 30 17.72 -0.13 17.94
CA ARG A 30 17.61 -1.30 18.81
C ARG A 30 16.24 -1.38 19.49
N ASP A 31 15.75 -0.25 20.04
CA ASP A 31 14.46 -0.21 20.74
C ASP A 31 13.29 -0.45 19.77
N ALA A 32 13.36 0.05 18.53
CA ALA A 32 12.36 -0.24 17.50
C ALA A 32 12.29 -1.75 17.19
N VAL A 33 13.45 -2.39 17.00
CA VAL A 33 13.53 -3.84 16.74
C VAL A 33 13.06 -4.65 17.94
N ALA A 34 13.45 -4.27 19.17
CA ALA A 34 13.02 -4.93 20.40
C ALA A 34 11.50 -4.89 20.62
N GLN A 35 10.81 -3.88 20.06
CA GLN A 35 9.37 -3.73 20.06
C GLN A 35 8.66 -4.44 18.88
N GLY A 36 9.38 -5.26 18.12
CA GLY A 36 8.85 -5.97 16.94
C GLY A 36 8.71 -5.10 15.69
N GLY A 37 9.30 -3.90 15.69
CA GLY A 37 9.37 -3.02 14.54
C GLY A 37 10.53 -3.35 13.60
N VAL A 38 10.69 -2.51 12.58
CA VAL A 38 11.73 -2.64 11.55
C VAL A 38 12.60 -1.40 11.46
N VAL A 39 13.80 -1.58 10.93
CA VAL A 39 14.70 -0.48 10.53
C VAL A 39 15.01 -0.64 9.05
N LYS A 40 14.68 0.39 8.28
CA LYS A 40 14.89 0.39 6.82
C LYS A 40 15.67 1.64 6.39
N CYS A 41 16.36 1.51 5.27
CA CYS A 41 17.20 2.55 4.70
C CYS A 41 16.80 2.85 3.25
N LEU A 42 16.77 4.13 2.91
CA LEU A 42 16.62 4.64 1.56
C LEU A 42 17.92 5.34 1.15
N ARG A 43 18.61 4.83 0.13
CA ARG A 43 19.74 5.50 -0.49
C ARG A 43 19.25 6.47 -1.56
N VAL A 44 19.68 7.73 -1.46
CA VAL A 44 19.45 8.73 -2.50
C VAL A 44 20.78 9.08 -3.15
N GLN A 45 20.93 8.64 -4.40
CA GLN A 45 22.13 8.91 -5.18
C GLN A 45 22.28 10.41 -5.45
N GLY A 46 23.48 10.95 -5.25
CA GLY A 46 23.72 12.38 -5.39
C GLY A 46 23.09 13.25 -4.28
N GLY A 47 22.56 12.64 -3.23
CA GLY A 47 21.80 13.32 -2.19
C GLY A 47 22.60 14.28 -1.30
N LEU A 48 23.92 14.38 -1.47
CA LEU A 48 24.73 15.45 -0.85
C LEU A 48 24.34 16.86 -1.33
N GLU A 49 23.68 16.97 -2.50
CA GLU A 49 23.19 18.25 -3.01
C GLU A 49 21.94 18.74 -2.23
N LEU A 50 21.33 17.91 -1.42
CA LEU A 50 20.16 18.30 -0.62
C LEU A 50 20.56 19.32 0.46
N THR A 51 19.86 20.44 0.44
CA THR A 51 20.02 21.48 1.45
C THR A 51 19.44 21.03 2.79
N ARG A 52 19.88 21.65 3.88
CA ARG A 52 19.32 21.40 5.20
C ARG A 52 17.82 21.59 5.25
N LYS A 53 17.30 22.61 4.57
CA LYS A 53 15.88 22.90 4.49
C LYS A 53 15.10 21.76 3.81
N GLU A 54 15.62 21.17 2.72
CA GLU A 54 15.00 20.04 2.05
C GLU A 54 14.99 18.79 2.93
N ILE A 55 16.08 18.52 3.66
CA ILE A 55 16.14 17.41 4.61
C ILE A 55 15.11 17.59 5.75
N ASP A 56 14.98 18.83 6.26
CA ASP A 56 13.98 19.14 7.28
C ASP A 56 12.54 18.97 6.73
N GLN A 57 12.28 19.36 5.49
CA GLN A 57 10.98 19.10 4.79
C GLN A 57 10.68 17.61 4.65
N TYR A 58 11.67 16.78 4.27
CA TYR A 58 11.51 15.33 4.21
C TYR A 58 11.29 14.71 5.59
N THR A 59 11.87 15.30 6.64
CA THR A 59 11.60 14.86 8.00
C THR A 59 10.14 15.13 8.40
N GLU A 60 9.62 16.31 8.08
CA GLU A 60 8.21 16.62 8.32
C GLU A 60 7.29 15.73 7.48
N LEU A 61 7.62 15.50 6.21
CA LEU A 61 6.89 14.55 5.37
C LEU A 61 6.85 13.16 6.02
N ALA A 62 7.99 12.63 6.47
CA ALA A 62 8.04 11.34 7.14
C ALA A 62 7.18 11.28 8.42
N ARG A 63 7.10 12.39 9.16
CA ARG A 63 6.25 12.52 10.35
C ARG A 63 4.76 12.41 10.02
N THR A 64 4.31 12.98 8.91
CA THR A 64 2.90 12.86 8.48
C THR A 64 2.48 11.41 8.20
N TYR A 65 3.46 10.52 7.96
CA TYR A 65 3.28 9.08 7.77
C TYR A 65 3.63 8.24 9.00
N GLY A 66 3.73 8.86 10.18
CA GLY A 66 3.83 8.18 11.47
C GLY A 66 5.24 7.93 11.99
N LEU A 67 6.29 8.41 11.32
CA LEU A 67 7.64 8.36 11.89
C LEU A 67 7.84 9.47 12.92
N LYS A 68 8.58 9.18 14.00
CA LYS A 68 8.98 10.18 14.99
C LYS A 68 10.04 11.17 14.46
N GLY A 69 10.76 10.79 13.40
CA GLY A 69 11.80 11.56 12.74
C GLY A 69 12.42 10.78 11.60
N LEU A 70 13.23 11.47 10.79
CA LEU A 70 13.98 10.90 9.68
C LEU A 70 15.47 11.05 9.95
N ALA A 71 16.10 9.97 10.42
CA ALA A 71 17.54 9.94 10.63
C ALA A 71 18.26 9.88 9.28
N TYR A 72 19.47 10.45 9.18
CA TYR A 72 20.23 10.40 7.93
C TYR A 72 21.75 10.35 8.14
N ILE A 73 22.47 9.80 7.18
CA ILE A 73 23.92 9.81 7.06
C ILE A 73 24.29 10.28 5.65
N GLN A 74 25.15 11.27 5.56
CA GLN A 74 25.75 11.73 4.31
C GLN A 74 27.04 10.96 4.06
N ILE A 75 27.26 10.48 2.85
CA ILE A 75 28.47 9.76 2.45
C ILE A 75 29.36 10.73 1.68
N THR A 76 30.35 11.29 2.37
CA THR A 76 31.32 12.22 1.76
C THR A 76 32.55 11.48 1.23
N ALA A 77 33.44 12.17 0.51
CA ALA A 77 34.71 11.59 0.06
C ALA A 77 35.64 11.20 1.24
N GLU A 78 35.48 11.89 2.38
CA GLU A 78 36.24 11.61 3.61
C GLU A 78 35.58 10.53 4.48
N GLY A 79 34.37 10.07 4.10
CA GLY A 79 33.60 9.04 4.80
C GLY A 79 32.21 9.49 5.26
N PRO A 80 31.53 8.68 6.09
CA PRO A 80 30.19 8.97 6.56
C PRO A 80 30.17 10.14 7.54
N LYS A 81 29.23 11.10 7.34
CA LYS A 81 29.07 12.30 8.13
C LYS A 81 27.64 12.46 8.62
N SER A 82 27.47 12.48 9.93
CA SER A 82 26.18 12.74 10.62
C SER A 82 26.40 12.79 12.13
N SER A 83 25.43 13.38 12.84
CA SER A 83 25.36 13.25 14.31
C SER A 83 25.14 11.80 14.77
N LEU A 84 24.68 10.92 13.88
CA LEU A 84 24.43 9.51 14.18
C LEU A 84 25.70 8.65 14.16
N VAL A 85 26.72 9.05 13.40
CA VAL A 85 27.95 8.26 13.19
C VAL A 85 28.63 7.88 14.52
N LYS A 86 28.57 8.75 15.54
CA LYS A 86 29.12 8.47 16.87
C LYS A 86 28.46 7.31 17.63
N HIS A 87 27.28 6.85 17.19
CA HIS A 87 26.54 5.75 17.81
C HIS A 87 26.82 4.40 17.16
N PHE A 88 27.60 4.38 16.07
CA PHE A 88 27.98 3.18 15.35
C PHE A 88 29.49 2.96 15.44
N ASN A 89 29.90 1.73 15.56
CA ASN A 89 31.31 1.36 15.40
C ASN A 89 31.68 1.27 13.90
N GLU A 90 32.98 1.13 13.62
CA GLU A 90 33.48 1.11 12.24
C GLU A 90 32.91 -0.07 11.41
N SER A 91 32.73 -1.24 12.05
CA SER A 91 32.20 -2.43 11.40
C SER A 91 30.71 -2.23 11.03
N GLU A 92 29.92 -1.64 11.94
CA GLU A 92 28.50 -1.33 11.69
C GLU A 92 28.32 -0.32 10.55
N LEU A 93 29.15 0.73 10.52
CA LEU A 93 29.13 1.71 9.43
C LEU A 93 29.49 1.09 8.07
N LYS A 94 30.51 0.23 8.03
CA LYS A 94 30.90 -0.52 6.82
C LYS A 94 29.75 -1.41 6.34
N GLU A 95 29.07 -2.06 7.27
CA GLU A 95 27.94 -2.94 6.93
C GLU A 95 26.73 -2.16 6.42
N ILE A 96 26.38 -1.00 7.04
CA ILE A 96 25.34 -0.10 6.53
C ILE A 96 25.65 0.34 5.08
N ILE A 97 26.89 0.76 4.82
CA ILE A 97 27.34 1.17 3.48
C ILE A 97 27.26 0.01 2.49
N ARG A 98 27.70 -1.19 2.92
CA ARG A 98 27.65 -2.39 2.08
C ARG A 98 26.22 -2.78 1.70
N ILE A 99 25.31 -2.85 2.68
CA ILE A 99 23.92 -3.25 2.45
C ILE A 99 23.18 -2.20 1.60
N SER A 100 23.41 -0.92 1.86
CA SER A 100 22.79 0.17 1.10
C SER A 100 23.45 0.41 -0.26
N ALA A 101 24.61 -0.20 -0.52
CA ALA A 101 25.47 0.04 -1.69
C ALA A 101 25.78 1.54 -1.89
N ALA A 102 25.92 2.30 -0.78
CA ALA A 102 26.13 3.73 -0.81
C ALA A 102 27.53 4.11 -1.32
N GLN A 103 27.60 5.21 -2.04
CA GLN A 103 28.81 5.76 -2.66
C GLN A 103 29.05 7.19 -2.15
N PRO A 104 30.29 7.70 -2.20
CA PRO A 104 30.54 9.12 -1.98
C PRO A 104 29.65 9.99 -2.86
N GLY A 105 28.99 10.97 -2.27
CA GLY A 105 27.98 11.81 -2.92
C GLY A 105 26.53 11.47 -2.55
N ASP A 106 26.29 10.33 -1.89
CA ASP A 106 24.96 9.88 -1.52
C ASP A 106 24.54 10.37 -0.13
N ILE A 107 23.22 10.35 0.10
CA ILE A 107 22.63 10.43 1.43
C ILE A 107 21.81 9.16 1.70
N LEU A 108 21.89 8.68 2.94
CA LEU A 108 21.07 7.58 3.45
C LEU A 108 20.05 8.14 4.42
N PHE A 109 18.76 7.89 4.16
CA PHE A 109 17.67 8.15 5.09
C PHE A 109 17.24 6.88 5.78
N PHE A 110 16.91 6.94 7.07
CA PHE A 110 16.53 5.79 7.87
C PHE A 110 15.16 6.00 8.51
N GLY A 111 14.33 4.99 8.41
CA GLY A 111 13.09 4.85 9.15
C GLY A 111 13.19 3.72 10.18
N ALA A 112 12.68 3.94 11.39
CA ALA A 112 12.62 2.96 12.46
C ALA A 112 11.24 3.00 13.14
N GLY A 113 10.59 1.85 13.30
CA GLY A 113 9.25 1.74 13.89
C GLY A 113 8.42 0.62 13.29
N GLY A 114 7.10 0.75 13.33
CA GLY A 114 6.17 -0.23 12.72
C GLY A 114 6.38 -0.35 11.21
N PHE A 115 6.24 -1.57 10.69
CA PHE A 115 6.52 -1.90 9.28
C PHE A 115 5.81 -0.96 8.29
N GLU A 116 4.50 -0.78 8.44
CA GLU A 116 3.70 0.07 7.54
C GLU A 116 4.12 1.53 7.59
N SER A 117 4.27 2.10 8.78
CA SER A 117 4.69 3.50 8.95
C SER A 117 6.06 3.75 8.34
N VAL A 118 7.02 2.82 8.54
CA VAL A 118 8.37 2.94 7.98
C VAL A 118 8.34 2.84 6.47
N CYS A 119 7.62 1.86 5.92
CA CYS A 119 7.51 1.68 4.47
C CYS A 119 6.82 2.88 3.81
N ASN A 120 5.68 3.32 4.33
CA ASN A 120 4.93 4.44 3.80
C ASN A 120 5.75 5.75 3.85
N ALA A 121 6.36 6.05 4.99
CA ALA A 121 7.16 7.26 5.14
C ALA A 121 8.37 7.29 4.20
N LEU A 122 9.17 6.23 4.17
CA LEU A 122 10.31 6.14 3.25
C LEU A 122 9.87 6.09 1.78
N GLY A 123 8.72 5.49 1.47
CA GLY A 123 8.13 5.51 0.14
C GLY A 123 7.80 6.94 -0.33
N GLN A 124 7.22 7.77 0.54
CA GLN A 124 6.93 9.17 0.22
C GLN A 124 8.19 10.02 0.10
N VAL A 125 9.16 9.82 1.00
CA VAL A 125 10.48 10.49 0.88
C VAL A 125 11.17 10.09 -0.42
N ARG A 126 11.08 8.82 -0.83
CA ARG A 126 11.59 8.32 -2.10
C ARG A 126 10.99 9.06 -3.29
N LEU A 127 9.66 9.23 -3.32
CA LEU A 127 8.96 9.97 -4.38
C LEU A 127 9.37 11.45 -4.40
N ALA A 128 9.43 12.09 -3.22
CA ALA A 128 9.84 13.49 -3.10
C ALA A 128 11.29 13.70 -3.58
N CYS A 129 12.21 12.79 -3.27
CA CYS A 129 13.56 12.81 -3.79
C CYS A 129 13.58 12.60 -5.31
N ALA A 130 12.77 11.68 -5.83
CA ALA A 130 12.70 11.44 -7.27
C ALA A 130 12.21 12.68 -8.03
N ASP A 131 11.24 13.40 -7.50
CA ASP A 131 10.79 14.68 -8.06
C ASP A 131 11.90 15.75 -8.03
N ARG A 132 12.58 15.88 -6.90
CA ARG A 132 13.68 16.83 -6.71
C ARG A 132 14.83 16.62 -7.70
N PHE A 133 15.12 15.36 -8.02
CA PHE A 133 16.18 14.99 -8.95
C PHE A 133 15.69 14.72 -10.39
N GLY A 134 14.42 14.98 -10.70
CA GLY A 134 13.85 14.81 -12.05
C GLY A 134 13.88 13.37 -12.58
N LEU A 135 13.80 12.37 -11.67
CA LEU A 135 13.95 10.96 -12.03
C LEU A 135 12.67 10.31 -12.57
N ARG A 136 11.51 10.96 -12.42
CA ARG A 136 10.25 10.47 -12.94
C ARG A 136 10.03 10.95 -14.37
N ASN A 137 10.66 10.25 -15.33
CA ASN A 137 10.46 10.56 -16.74
C ASN A 137 8.99 10.31 -17.15
N ARG A 138 8.31 11.34 -17.65
CA ARG A 138 6.89 11.29 -18.05
C ARG A 138 6.65 10.48 -19.30
N ASP A 139 7.63 10.44 -20.22
CA ASP A 139 7.55 9.68 -21.45
C ASP A 139 7.78 8.17 -21.26
N GLN A 140 8.19 7.76 -20.05
CA GLN A 140 8.43 6.35 -19.74
C GLN A 140 7.18 5.72 -19.12
N LEU A 141 6.72 4.63 -19.71
CA LEU A 141 5.64 3.79 -19.18
C LEU A 141 6.25 2.53 -18.56
N ALA A 142 6.28 2.46 -17.23
CA ALA A 142 6.86 1.36 -16.47
C ALA A 142 5.77 0.54 -15.78
N TYR A 143 5.45 -0.61 -16.37
CA TYR A 143 4.44 -1.55 -15.87
C TYR A 143 5.07 -2.57 -14.93
N LEU A 144 4.30 -2.98 -13.91
CA LEU A 144 4.62 -4.13 -13.07
C LEU A 144 3.34 -4.80 -12.58
N TRP A 145 3.47 -6.07 -12.18
CA TRP A 145 2.46 -6.79 -11.42
C TRP A 145 2.83 -6.78 -9.94
N VAL A 146 1.85 -6.51 -9.09
CA VAL A 146 1.91 -6.77 -7.65
C VAL A 146 1.08 -8.00 -7.37
N THR A 147 1.66 -8.95 -6.65
CA THR A 147 1.06 -10.24 -6.31
C THR A 147 1.26 -10.55 -4.83
N ASP A 148 0.82 -11.72 -4.40
CA ASP A 148 1.01 -12.20 -3.03
C ASP A 148 0.33 -11.31 -1.97
N PHE A 149 -0.83 -10.77 -2.33
CA PHE A 149 -1.68 -10.07 -1.37
C PHE A 149 -2.19 -11.01 -0.26
N PRO A 150 -2.43 -10.51 0.95
CA PRO A 150 -3.12 -11.29 1.97
C PRO A 150 -4.53 -11.65 1.52
N LEU A 151 -5.01 -12.84 1.90
CA LEU A 151 -6.41 -13.23 1.66
C LEU A 151 -7.37 -12.53 2.61
N PHE A 152 -6.91 -12.31 3.84
CA PHE A 152 -7.67 -11.67 4.90
C PHE A 152 -6.89 -10.52 5.52
N GLU A 153 -7.64 -9.54 5.99
CA GLU A 153 -7.17 -8.47 6.88
C GLU A 153 -7.84 -8.63 8.24
N SER A 154 -7.13 -8.27 9.29
CA SER A 154 -7.72 -8.24 10.64
C SER A 154 -8.32 -6.87 10.90
N ASP A 155 -9.58 -6.83 11.26
CA ASP A 155 -10.21 -5.60 11.74
C ASP A 155 -9.49 -5.14 13.03
N PRO A 156 -8.97 -3.92 13.06
CA PRO A 156 -8.14 -3.45 14.17
C PRO A 156 -8.89 -3.29 15.48
N ILE A 157 -10.23 -3.24 15.46
CA ILE A 157 -11.09 -3.03 16.64
C ILE A 157 -11.57 -4.37 17.18
N SER A 158 -12.15 -5.22 16.33
CA SER A 158 -12.75 -6.48 16.73
C SER A 158 -11.81 -7.68 16.65
N GLY A 159 -10.67 -7.55 15.95
CA GLY A 159 -9.77 -8.66 15.63
C GLY A 159 -10.39 -9.71 14.69
N SER A 160 -11.59 -9.47 14.16
CA SER A 160 -12.22 -10.37 13.20
C SER A 160 -11.56 -10.30 11.84
N LEU A 161 -11.61 -11.41 11.10
CA LEU A 161 -11.12 -11.45 9.73
C LEU A 161 -12.13 -10.79 8.78
N ALA A 162 -11.62 -9.98 7.88
CA ALA A 162 -12.31 -9.44 6.71
C ALA A 162 -11.60 -9.90 5.44
N ALA A 163 -12.30 -10.06 4.33
CA ALA A 163 -11.66 -10.33 3.06
C ALA A 163 -10.87 -9.09 2.61
N ALA A 164 -9.58 -9.25 2.34
CA ALA A 164 -8.72 -8.13 1.90
C ALA A 164 -9.21 -7.50 0.58
N HIS A 165 -9.72 -8.32 -0.35
CA HIS A 165 -10.24 -7.87 -1.63
C HIS A 165 -11.70 -8.26 -1.81
N HIS A 166 -11.97 -9.58 -1.90
CA HIS A 166 -13.29 -10.10 -2.18
C HIS A 166 -13.47 -11.51 -1.60
N PRO A 167 -14.61 -11.87 -0.99
CA PRO A 167 -14.82 -13.17 -0.36
C PRO A 167 -14.81 -14.37 -1.33
N PHE A 168 -14.82 -14.13 -2.64
CA PHE A 168 -14.68 -15.16 -3.67
C PHE A 168 -13.26 -15.28 -4.25
N THR A 169 -12.28 -14.57 -3.69
CA THR A 169 -10.87 -14.69 -4.09
C THR A 169 -10.28 -16.01 -3.61
N ALA A 170 -9.63 -16.76 -4.49
CA ALA A 170 -9.00 -18.02 -4.13
C ALA A 170 -7.71 -17.81 -3.35
N PRO A 171 -7.43 -18.62 -2.31
CA PRO A 171 -6.11 -18.72 -1.72
C PRO A 171 -5.12 -19.37 -2.72
N ARG A 172 -3.82 -19.12 -2.53
CA ARG A 172 -2.78 -19.87 -3.26
C ARG A 172 -2.84 -21.35 -2.89
N ASP A 173 -2.52 -22.23 -3.84
CA ASP A 173 -2.65 -23.68 -3.67
C ASP A 173 -1.72 -24.23 -2.58
N ASP A 174 -0.57 -23.59 -2.36
CA ASP A 174 0.40 -23.94 -1.32
C ASP A 174 0.02 -23.39 0.08
N GLN A 175 -1.12 -22.71 0.21
CA GLN A 175 -1.54 -22.03 1.45
C GLN A 175 -2.76 -22.69 2.15
N PHE A 176 -3.23 -23.84 1.66
CA PHE A 176 -4.40 -24.51 2.26
C PHE A 176 -4.20 -24.90 3.73
N GLU A 177 -3.00 -25.27 4.13
CA GLU A 177 -2.71 -25.55 5.55
C GLU A 177 -2.79 -24.30 6.42
N ASN A 178 -2.38 -23.15 5.89
CA ASN A 178 -2.48 -21.87 6.59
C ASN A 178 -3.92 -21.44 6.77
N LEU A 179 -4.79 -21.74 5.81
CA LEU A 179 -6.20 -21.38 5.87
C LEU A 179 -6.89 -21.90 7.15
N ASP A 180 -6.48 -23.08 7.62
CA ASP A 180 -7.03 -23.70 8.83
C ASP A 180 -6.29 -23.33 10.12
N ARG A 181 -4.98 -23.12 10.05
CA ARG A 181 -4.13 -22.91 11.22
C ARG A 181 -3.81 -21.44 11.48
N HIS A 182 -3.59 -20.69 10.41
CA HIS A 182 -3.12 -19.31 10.43
C HIS A 182 -3.79 -18.51 9.30
N PRO A 183 -5.12 -18.37 9.29
CA PRO A 183 -5.84 -17.71 8.19
C PRO A 183 -5.34 -16.29 7.93
N GLU A 184 -4.88 -15.56 8.96
CA GLU A 184 -4.29 -14.24 8.86
C GLU A 184 -2.99 -14.17 8.05
N LYS A 185 -2.36 -15.34 7.78
CA LYS A 185 -1.13 -15.46 6.96
C LYS A 185 -1.38 -16.04 5.58
N THR A 186 -2.63 -16.34 5.26
CA THR A 186 -2.98 -16.93 3.97
C THR A 186 -2.82 -15.92 2.85
N ILE A 187 -2.12 -16.31 1.80
CA ILE A 187 -1.88 -15.50 0.61
C ILE A 187 -2.94 -15.80 -0.44
N ALA A 188 -3.46 -14.74 -1.05
CA ALA A 188 -4.46 -14.78 -2.11
C ALA A 188 -3.85 -14.97 -3.51
N LYS A 189 -4.65 -15.50 -4.44
CA LYS A 189 -4.42 -15.40 -5.88
C LYS A 189 -4.98 -14.08 -6.42
N ALA A 190 -4.65 -12.96 -5.75
CA ALA A 190 -4.98 -11.62 -6.19
C ALA A 190 -3.76 -10.97 -6.86
N TYR A 191 -4.02 -10.05 -7.76
CA TYR A 191 -2.98 -9.34 -8.51
C TYR A 191 -3.47 -7.98 -8.97
N ASP A 192 -2.56 -6.99 -8.93
CA ASP A 192 -2.78 -5.66 -9.47
C ASP A 192 -1.76 -5.34 -10.55
N ILE A 193 -2.20 -4.63 -11.59
CA ILE A 193 -1.30 -4.03 -12.57
C ILE A 193 -1.06 -2.57 -12.22
N ILE A 194 0.19 -2.23 -12.05
CA ILE A 194 0.64 -0.89 -11.68
C ILE A 194 1.34 -0.24 -12.89
N LEU A 195 1.10 1.03 -13.08
CA LEU A 195 1.80 1.86 -14.05
C LEU A 195 2.24 3.17 -13.40
N ASN A 196 3.54 3.45 -13.41
CA ASN A 196 4.11 4.73 -12.95
C ASN A 196 3.68 5.15 -11.55
N GLY A 197 3.46 4.20 -10.65
CA GLY A 197 2.99 4.47 -9.28
C GLY A 197 1.48 4.52 -9.11
N TYR A 198 0.72 4.22 -10.15
CA TYR A 198 -0.74 4.13 -10.12
C TYR A 198 -1.21 2.69 -10.36
N GLU A 199 -2.13 2.22 -9.55
CA GLU A 199 -2.87 1.00 -9.81
C GLU A 199 -3.80 1.24 -11.00
N LEU A 200 -3.52 0.61 -12.13
CA LEU A 200 -4.38 0.68 -13.30
C LEU A 200 -5.61 -0.20 -13.15
N GLY A 201 -5.46 -1.31 -12.49
CA GLY A 201 -6.52 -2.24 -12.27
C GLY A 201 -6.06 -3.43 -11.48
N GLY A 202 -7.01 -4.21 -11.00
CA GLY A 202 -6.75 -5.39 -10.21
C GLY A 202 -7.72 -6.51 -10.53
N GLY A 203 -7.39 -7.69 -10.03
CA GLY A 203 -8.18 -8.88 -10.21
C GLY A 203 -7.75 -10.03 -9.32
N SER A 204 -8.42 -11.15 -9.51
CA SER A 204 -8.05 -12.38 -8.80
C SER A 204 -8.52 -13.61 -9.55
N ILE A 205 -7.89 -14.74 -9.25
CA ILE A 205 -8.47 -16.05 -9.52
C ILE A 205 -9.54 -16.31 -8.48
N ARG A 206 -10.70 -16.79 -8.93
CA ARG A 206 -11.88 -16.99 -8.09
C ARG A 206 -11.95 -18.42 -7.55
N ILE A 207 -12.62 -18.56 -6.42
CA ILE A 207 -13.01 -19.87 -5.89
C ILE A 207 -14.12 -20.40 -6.77
N HIS A 208 -14.00 -21.67 -7.20
CA HIS A 208 -15.03 -22.41 -7.94
C HIS A 208 -15.41 -23.73 -7.23
N ASP A 209 -14.72 -24.08 -6.16
CA ASP A 209 -15.06 -25.21 -5.30
C ASP A 209 -15.96 -24.76 -4.16
N GLN A 210 -17.12 -25.38 -4.04
CA GLN A 210 -18.15 -25.01 -3.05
C GLN A 210 -17.69 -25.25 -1.60
N LYS A 211 -16.89 -26.30 -1.35
CA LYS A 211 -16.43 -26.59 0.02
C LYS A 211 -15.43 -25.53 0.48
N LEU A 212 -14.54 -25.16 -0.43
CA LEU A 212 -13.60 -24.08 -0.16
C LEU A 212 -14.32 -22.76 0.06
N GLN A 213 -15.34 -22.44 -0.76
CA GLN A 213 -16.13 -21.21 -0.60
C GLN A 213 -16.86 -21.18 0.75
N SER A 214 -17.48 -22.29 1.14
CA SER A 214 -18.14 -22.40 2.46
C SER A 214 -17.14 -22.19 3.59
N ARG A 215 -15.94 -22.76 3.50
CA ARG A 215 -14.89 -22.55 4.48
C ARG A 215 -14.45 -21.10 4.61
N ILE A 216 -14.30 -20.37 3.49
CA ILE A 216 -13.99 -18.93 3.49
C ILE A 216 -15.12 -18.14 4.18
N PHE A 217 -16.39 -18.45 3.90
CA PHE A 217 -17.52 -17.80 4.56
C PHE A 217 -17.52 -18.02 6.07
N GLU A 218 -17.23 -19.24 6.55
CA GLU A 218 -17.10 -19.54 7.98
C GLU A 218 -16.03 -18.66 8.63
N LEU A 219 -14.85 -18.55 8.03
CA LEU A 219 -13.75 -17.72 8.53
C LEU A 219 -14.13 -16.24 8.60
N LEU A 220 -14.91 -15.76 7.63
CA LEU A 220 -15.45 -14.39 7.57
C LEU A 220 -16.70 -14.20 8.45
N ARG A 221 -17.16 -15.24 9.16
CA ARG A 221 -18.39 -15.23 9.98
C ARG A 221 -19.64 -14.86 9.18
N ILE A 222 -19.70 -15.24 7.92
CA ILE A 222 -20.88 -15.13 7.07
C ILE A 222 -21.70 -16.41 7.28
N SER A 223 -22.90 -16.29 7.86
CA SER A 223 -23.78 -17.43 8.08
C SER A 223 -24.27 -18.03 6.76
N PRO A 224 -24.67 -19.30 6.71
CA PRO A 224 -25.28 -19.89 5.50
C PRO A 224 -26.51 -19.12 5.01
N GLU A 225 -27.31 -18.57 5.92
CA GLU A 225 -28.48 -17.75 5.59
C GLU A 225 -28.07 -16.44 4.96
N ASP A 226 -27.08 -15.73 5.52
CA ASP A 226 -26.53 -14.49 4.94
C ASP A 226 -25.87 -14.75 3.58
N ALA A 227 -25.14 -15.86 3.45
CA ALA A 227 -24.53 -16.27 2.20
C ALA A 227 -25.59 -16.49 1.12
N GLN A 228 -26.69 -17.20 1.45
CA GLN A 228 -27.79 -17.43 0.55
C GLN A 228 -28.51 -16.13 0.17
N ASN A 229 -28.79 -15.26 1.14
CA ASN A 229 -29.47 -13.99 0.90
C ASN A 229 -28.67 -13.04 0.03
N ARG A 230 -27.34 -13.00 0.20
CA ARG A 230 -26.46 -12.07 -0.52
C ARG A 230 -25.93 -12.61 -1.83
N PHE A 231 -25.66 -13.90 -1.93
CA PHE A 231 -24.93 -14.54 -3.01
C PHE A 231 -25.63 -15.78 -3.57
N GLY A 232 -26.87 -16.08 -3.13
CA GLY A 232 -27.59 -17.33 -3.47
C GLY A 232 -27.61 -17.64 -4.96
N HIS A 233 -27.90 -16.64 -5.79
CA HIS A 233 -27.92 -16.80 -7.25
C HIS A 233 -26.57 -17.27 -7.84
N LEU A 234 -25.45 -16.79 -7.26
CA LEU A 234 -24.10 -17.18 -7.70
C LEU A 234 -23.74 -18.57 -7.17
N LEU A 235 -24.06 -18.84 -5.90
CA LEU A 235 -23.80 -20.16 -5.28
C LEU A 235 -24.60 -21.26 -5.98
N GLU A 236 -25.87 -21.01 -6.31
CA GLU A 236 -26.71 -21.91 -7.09
C GLU A 236 -26.13 -22.15 -8.49
N ALA A 237 -25.68 -21.11 -9.18
CA ALA A 237 -25.03 -21.25 -10.48
C ALA A 237 -23.78 -22.14 -10.42
N PHE A 238 -23.02 -22.10 -9.32
CA PHE A 238 -21.84 -22.94 -9.13
C PHE A 238 -22.18 -24.42 -8.92
N GLU A 239 -23.41 -24.77 -8.51
CA GLU A 239 -23.88 -26.16 -8.42
C GLU A 239 -23.95 -26.83 -9.78
N PHE A 240 -24.16 -26.08 -10.87
CA PHE A 240 -24.16 -26.59 -12.24
C PHE A 240 -22.75 -26.75 -12.83
N GLY A 241 -21.71 -26.44 -12.07
CA GLY A 241 -20.31 -26.57 -12.44
C GLY A 241 -19.71 -25.27 -12.94
N ALA A 242 -18.89 -24.63 -12.11
CA ALA A 242 -18.11 -23.47 -12.51
C ALA A 242 -16.71 -23.91 -12.96
N PRO A 243 -16.20 -23.48 -14.13
CA PRO A 243 -14.81 -23.70 -14.49
C PRO A 243 -13.88 -22.85 -13.62
N PRO A 244 -12.59 -23.18 -13.51
CA PRO A 244 -11.59 -22.24 -13.03
C PRO A 244 -11.70 -20.93 -13.80
N HIS A 245 -11.80 -19.83 -13.08
CA HIS A 245 -12.01 -18.52 -13.69
C HIS A 245 -11.32 -17.42 -12.87
N GLY A 246 -11.10 -16.31 -13.51
CA GLY A 246 -10.54 -15.09 -12.92
C GLY A 246 -10.79 -13.93 -13.86
N GLY A 247 -10.34 -12.76 -13.47
CA GLY A 247 -10.52 -11.57 -14.29
C GLY A 247 -9.65 -10.41 -13.82
N LEU A 248 -9.63 -9.38 -14.65
CA LEU A 248 -8.94 -8.12 -14.40
C LEU A 248 -9.89 -6.99 -14.79
N ALA A 249 -10.05 -6.00 -13.91
CA ALA A 249 -10.76 -4.76 -14.20
C ALA A 249 -9.74 -3.62 -14.30
N ILE A 250 -9.76 -2.90 -15.42
CA ILE A 250 -8.87 -1.76 -15.67
C ILE A 250 -9.66 -0.46 -15.54
N GLY A 251 -9.14 0.49 -14.76
CA GLY A 251 -9.68 1.85 -14.64
C GLY A 251 -9.34 2.68 -15.87
N VAL A 252 -10.30 2.84 -16.77
CA VAL A 252 -10.10 3.55 -18.04
C VAL A 252 -9.70 5.01 -17.82
N GLU A 253 -10.32 5.70 -16.87
CA GLU A 253 -9.99 7.09 -16.53
C GLU A 253 -8.56 7.22 -16.01
N ARG A 254 -8.10 6.27 -15.20
CA ARG A 254 -6.73 6.29 -14.68
C ARG A 254 -5.70 6.04 -15.78
N LEU A 255 -6.00 5.13 -16.70
CA LEU A 255 -5.16 4.89 -17.87
C LEU A 255 -5.09 6.13 -18.76
N LEU A 256 -6.24 6.77 -19.03
CA LEU A 256 -6.31 7.98 -19.83
C LEU A 256 -5.58 9.15 -19.16
N MET A 257 -5.74 9.33 -17.85
CA MET A 257 -5.02 10.33 -17.05
C MET A 257 -3.49 10.21 -17.24
N ILE A 258 -2.96 8.99 -17.15
CA ILE A 258 -1.52 8.75 -17.30
C ILE A 258 -1.07 9.05 -18.74
N PHE A 259 -1.80 8.58 -19.76
CA PHE A 259 -1.45 8.80 -21.16
C PHE A 259 -1.55 10.27 -21.59
N ARG A 260 -2.40 11.04 -20.92
CA ARG A 260 -2.55 12.49 -21.17
C ARG A 260 -1.66 13.34 -20.27
N ASP A 261 -0.88 12.71 -19.37
CA ASP A 261 -0.06 13.39 -18.35
C ASP A 261 -0.88 14.39 -17.50
N GLU A 262 -2.12 14.03 -17.18
CA GLU A 262 -3.00 14.85 -16.36
C GLU A 262 -2.74 14.62 -14.86
N PRO A 263 -2.88 15.64 -14.02
CA PRO A 263 -2.53 15.55 -12.59
C PRO A 263 -3.49 14.70 -11.77
N ASN A 264 -4.73 14.51 -12.24
CA ASN A 264 -5.74 13.71 -11.56
C ASN A 264 -6.85 13.25 -12.53
N ILE A 265 -7.63 12.25 -12.12
CA ILE A 265 -8.69 11.65 -12.96
C ILE A 265 -9.84 12.60 -13.29
N ARG A 266 -10.03 13.69 -12.54
CA ARG A 266 -11.11 14.64 -12.80
C ARG A 266 -10.94 15.38 -14.13
N GLU A 267 -9.68 15.51 -14.60
CA GLU A 267 -9.35 16.15 -15.88
C GLU A 267 -9.81 15.31 -17.09
N VAL A 268 -10.05 14.02 -16.88
CA VAL A 268 -10.44 13.07 -17.93
C VAL A 268 -11.85 12.49 -17.75
N MET A 269 -12.54 12.86 -16.69
CA MET A 269 -13.95 12.47 -16.44
C MET A 269 -14.89 13.53 -16.97
N ALA A 270 -15.93 13.11 -17.72
CA ALA A 270 -16.91 14.03 -18.30
C ALA A 270 -17.74 14.78 -17.23
N PHE A 271 -18.06 14.08 -16.09
CA PHE A 271 -18.89 14.63 -15.01
C PHE A 271 -18.25 14.35 -13.64
N PRO A 272 -17.10 15.01 -13.33
CA PRO A 272 -16.40 14.76 -12.08
C PRO A 272 -17.18 15.30 -10.88
N LYS A 273 -17.13 14.57 -9.77
CA LYS A 273 -17.67 15.01 -8.49
C LYS A 273 -16.65 15.82 -7.69
N ASP A 274 -17.11 16.77 -6.91
CA ASP A 274 -16.27 17.54 -6.00
C ASP A 274 -15.81 16.70 -4.79
N SER A 275 -15.00 17.29 -3.90
CA SER A 275 -14.51 16.63 -2.68
C SER A 275 -15.62 16.22 -1.68
N ARG A 276 -16.82 16.74 -1.85
CA ARG A 276 -18.02 16.40 -1.06
C ARG A 276 -18.96 15.45 -1.80
N ALA A 277 -18.47 14.81 -2.85
CA ALA A 277 -19.21 13.91 -3.74
C ALA A 277 -20.42 14.56 -4.44
N LYS A 278 -20.41 15.90 -4.61
CA LYS A 278 -21.45 16.61 -5.36
C LYS A 278 -21.15 16.57 -6.85
N ASP A 279 -22.17 16.26 -7.62
CA ASP A 279 -22.18 16.47 -9.06
C ASP A 279 -22.57 17.93 -9.34
N LEU A 280 -21.61 18.73 -9.75
CA LEU A 280 -21.83 20.17 -9.96
C LEU A 280 -22.67 20.45 -11.20
N MET A 281 -22.68 19.55 -12.17
CA MET A 281 -23.46 19.73 -13.40
C MET A 281 -24.93 19.38 -13.20
N LEU A 282 -25.22 18.27 -12.51
CA LEU A 282 -26.58 17.82 -12.23
C LEU A 282 -27.16 18.43 -10.94
N GLY A 283 -26.33 19.10 -10.13
CA GLY A 283 -26.74 19.63 -8.82
C GLY A 283 -27.06 18.52 -7.80
N ALA A 284 -26.60 17.28 -8.03
CA ALA A 284 -26.83 16.15 -7.13
C ALA A 284 -25.79 16.08 -5.99
N PRO A 285 -26.17 15.57 -4.80
CA PRO A 285 -27.51 15.14 -4.39
C PRO A 285 -28.47 16.33 -4.21
N SER A 286 -29.73 16.11 -4.57
CA SER A 286 -30.83 17.07 -4.38
C SER A 286 -31.88 16.49 -3.43
N SER A 287 -32.74 17.36 -2.90
CA SER A 287 -33.84 16.89 -2.06
C SER A 287 -34.84 16.06 -2.88
N VAL A 288 -35.39 15.04 -2.26
CA VAL A 288 -36.44 14.21 -2.83
C VAL A 288 -37.80 14.78 -2.38
N PRO A 289 -38.79 14.90 -3.27
CA PRO A 289 -40.15 15.32 -2.90
C PRO A 289 -40.76 14.39 -1.83
N ALA A 290 -41.50 14.95 -0.90
CA ALA A 290 -42.12 14.19 0.18
C ALA A 290 -43.08 13.10 -0.35
N GLU A 291 -43.78 13.38 -1.42
CA GLU A 291 -44.70 12.46 -2.10
C GLU A 291 -43.96 11.18 -2.58
N THR A 292 -42.77 11.35 -3.15
CA THR A 292 -41.95 10.20 -3.60
C THR A 292 -41.47 9.35 -2.41
N ILE A 293 -41.15 9.97 -1.28
CA ILE A 293 -40.77 9.27 -0.05
C ILE A 293 -41.92 8.43 0.48
N GLU A 294 -43.14 9.03 0.47
CA GLU A 294 -44.38 8.37 0.90
C GLU A 294 -44.76 7.20 -0.02
N GLU A 295 -44.69 7.39 -1.35
CA GLU A 295 -44.93 6.34 -2.35
C GLU A 295 -44.03 5.12 -2.15
N LEU A 296 -42.78 5.34 -1.71
CA LEU A 296 -41.81 4.27 -1.42
C LEU A 296 -42.03 3.62 -0.04
N GLY A 297 -43.03 4.07 0.73
CA GLY A 297 -43.27 3.58 2.10
C GLY A 297 -42.17 3.95 3.09
N LEU A 298 -41.42 5.01 2.83
CA LEU A 298 -40.30 5.49 3.66
C LEU A 298 -40.72 6.66 4.54
N ALA A 299 -40.03 6.84 5.66
CA ALA A 299 -40.19 8.03 6.52
C ALA A 299 -38.81 8.56 6.90
N ILE A 300 -38.67 9.90 6.90
CA ILE A 300 -37.44 10.56 7.37
C ILE A 300 -37.48 10.56 8.90
N LYS A 301 -36.49 9.89 9.53
CA LYS A 301 -36.32 9.96 10.98
C LYS A 301 -35.82 11.35 11.35
N GLN A 302 -36.59 12.09 12.11
CA GLN A 302 -36.13 13.35 12.72
C GLN A 302 -35.12 13.00 13.82
N THR A 303 -33.86 13.41 13.61
CA THR A 303 -32.84 13.40 14.68
C THR A 303 -32.98 14.71 15.46
N ASN A 304 -33.35 14.61 16.74
CA ASN A 304 -33.32 15.74 17.66
C ASN A 304 -31.88 16.21 17.90
#